data_ce75618228f0744aa27509172c099579
#
_entry.id   ce75618228f0744aa27509172c099579
#
_cell.length_a   1.000
_cell.length_b   1.000
_cell.length_c   1.000
_cell.angle_alpha   90.00
_cell.angle_beta   90.00
_cell.angle_gamma   90.00
#
_symmetry.space_group_name_H-M   'P 1'
#
loop_
_entity.id
_entity.type
_entity.pdbx_description
1 polymer ?
#
loop_
_entity_poly.entity_id
_entity_poly.type
_entity_poly.pdbx_seq_one_letter_code
_entity_poly.pdbx_strand_id
1 'polypeptide(L)'
;MKQKELEEYILKAANTLRGMAEAADVKRFIFPLLFYKRLSDVWDEEYEEALELYDNDIEAAKLLENYRFQIPDGCHWSDIRSTSTDIGSKIQKSLREIENANFERLNGVFGDAQWTNKRILSDAKLIDLVEQLSGTILSKENVSDDSMGAGFEFLVKDFAQDTGHTAADFYTNRTVIDLVLELADPQPGESIYDPACGSGGFLLKTALFLKNKGKEYRNLKLFGQEL
;
A
#
# COMPACT_ATOMS: atom_id res chain seq x y z
N MET A 1 -9.66 -9.46 8.97
CA MET A 1 -8.39 -9.85 9.63
C MET A 1 -8.10 -8.92 10.80
N LYS A 2 -7.59 -9.42 11.94
CA LYS A 2 -7.21 -8.58 13.08
C LYS A 2 -5.88 -7.87 12.80
N GLN A 3 -5.66 -6.70 13.41
CA GLN A 3 -4.45 -5.89 13.21
C GLN A 3 -3.15 -6.67 13.47
N LYS A 4 -3.09 -7.44 14.56
CA LYS A 4 -1.91 -8.24 14.90
C LYS A 4 -1.61 -9.32 13.88
N GLU A 5 -2.62 -9.96 13.32
CA GLU A 5 -2.47 -10.98 12.27
C GLU A 5 -1.91 -10.36 10.98
N LEU A 6 -2.35 -9.14 10.64
CA LEU A 6 -1.82 -8.37 9.51
C LEU A 6 -0.34 -8.02 9.73
N GLU A 7 0.03 -7.53 10.89
CA GLU A 7 1.42 -7.20 11.25
C GLU A 7 2.33 -8.42 11.18
N GLU A 8 1.90 -9.56 11.73
CA GLU A 8 2.64 -10.83 11.65
C GLU A 8 2.80 -11.32 10.20
N TYR A 9 1.75 -11.20 9.38
CA TYR A 9 1.80 -11.55 7.96
C TYR A 9 2.78 -10.66 7.18
N ILE A 10 2.70 -9.35 7.36
CA ILE A 10 3.58 -8.39 6.69
C ILE A 10 5.05 -8.60 7.13
N LEU A 11 5.28 -8.78 8.42
CA LEU A 11 6.61 -9.05 8.97
C LEU A 11 7.21 -10.35 8.42
N LYS A 12 6.39 -11.39 8.29
CA LYS A 12 6.82 -12.66 7.71
C LYS A 12 7.25 -12.48 6.26
N ALA A 13 6.51 -11.71 5.46
CA ALA A 13 6.89 -11.38 4.09
C ALA A 13 8.20 -10.59 4.03
N ALA A 14 8.36 -9.57 4.88
CA ALA A 14 9.60 -8.80 4.97
C ALA A 14 10.81 -9.68 5.37
N ASN A 15 10.61 -10.64 6.27
CA ASN A 15 11.65 -11.56 6.72
C ASN A 15 12.18 -12.49 5.62
N THR A 16 11.41 -12.75 4.53
CA THR A 16 11.93 -13.51 3.38
C THR A 16 13.10 -12.80 2.69
N LEU A 17 13.18 -11.47 2.84
CA LEU A 17 14.24 -10.64 2.27
C LEU A 17 15.39 -10.35 3.23
N ARG A 18 15.22 -10.57 4.54
CA ARG A 18 16.28 -10.33 5.55
C ARG A 18 17.47 -11.23 5.30
N GLY A 19 18.67 -10.67 5.47
CA GLY A 19 19.95 -11.37 5.31
C GLY A 19 20.47 -11.45 3.87
N MET A 20 19.77 -10.85 2.89
CA MET A 20 20.19 -10.83 1.48
C MET A 20 20.50 -9.44 0.96
N ALA A 21 19.92 -8.42 1.57
CA ALA A 21 20.12 -7.02 1.25
C ALA A 21 20.26 -6.22 2.55
N GLU A 22 20.83 -5.03 2.47
CA GLU A 22 20.81 -4.10 3.60
C GLU A 22 19.35 -3.74 3.94
N ALA A 23 19.07 -3.41 5.21
CA ALA A 23 17.70 -3.10 5.67
C ALA A 23 17.03 -1.98 4.83
N ALA A 24 17.82 -1.04 4.30
CA ALA A 24 17.34 0.00 3.40
C ALA A 24 16.84 -0.55 2.06
N ASP A 25 17.47 -1.61 1.53
CA ASP A 25 17.07 -2.23 0.27
C ASP A 25 15.81 -3.07 0.45
N VAL A 26 15.64 -3.75 1.60
CA VAL A 26 14.42 -4.53 1.89
C VAL A 26 13.17 -3.65 1.77
N LYS A 27 13.22 -2.42 2.28
CA LYS A 27 12.10 -1.46 2.18
C LYS A 27 11.70 -1.18 0.73
N ARG A 28 12.70 -0.99 -0.15
CA ARG A 28 12.47 -0.66 -1.56
C ARG A 28 11.72 -1.76 -2.33
N PHE A 29 11.80 -3.00 -1.86
CA PHE A 29 11.11 -4.14 -2.46
C PHE A 29 9.78 -4.45 -1.79
N ILE A 30 9.73 -4.46 -0.46
CA ILE A 30 8.53 -4.93 0.26
C ILE A 30 7.35 -3.95 0.15
N PHE A 31 7.58 -2.63 0.27
CA PHE A 31 6.51 -1.64 0.22
C PHE A 31 5.78 -1.61 -1.13
N PRO A 32 6.47 -1.52 -2.28
CA PRO A 32 5.80 -1.55 -3.58
C PRO A 32 5.03 -2.85 -3.82
N LEU A 33 5.58 -4.01 -3.43
CA LEU A 33 4.88 -5.29 -3.62
C LEU A 33 3.66 -5.44 -2.72
N LEU A 34 3.75 -5.03 -1.47
CA LEU A 34 2.62 -5.06 -0.55
C LEU A 34 1.50 -4.12 -1.02
N PHE A 35 1.85 -2.94 -1.51
CA PHE A 35 0.90 -2.00 -2.08
C PHE A 35 0.28 -2.53 -3.37
N TYR A 36 1.10 -3.11 -4.26
CA TYR A 36 0.63 -3.75 -5.48
C TYR A 36 -0.34 -4.91 -5.19
N LYS A 37 0.00 -5.78 -4.23
CA LYS A 37 -0.89 -6.86 -3.79
C LYS A 37 -2.23 -6.31 -3.32
N ARG A 38 -2.21 -5.25 -2.48
CA ARG A 38 -3.43 -4.57 -2.02
C ARG A 38 -4.25 -4.02 -3.19
N LEU A 39 -3.62 -3.34 -4.16
CA LEU A 39 -4.31 -2.80 -5.33
C LEU A 39 -5.00 -3.90 -6.12
N SER A 40 -4.31 -5.03 -6.37
CA SER A 40 -4.86 -6.14 -7.13
C SER A 40 -6.03 -6.81 -6.40
N ASP A 41 -5.91 -7.06 -5.10
CA ASP A 41 -6.99 -7.69 -4.33
C ASP A 41 -8.22 -6.79 -4.19
N VAL A 42 -8.03 -5.47 -4.11
CA VAL A 42 -9.13 -4.51 -4.11
C VAL A 42 -9.79 -4.44 -5.48
N TRP A 43 -9.00 -4.50 -6.55
CA TRP A 43 -9.53 -4.53 -7.91
C TRP A 43 -10.37 -5.79 -8.16
N ASP A 44 -9.90 -6.95 -7.71
CA ASP A 44 -10.63 -8.22 -7.84
C ASP A 44 -11.97 -8.15 -7.08
N GLU A 45 -11.99 -7.57 -5.87
CA GLU A 45 -13.21 -7.32 -5.08
C GLU A 45 -14.17 -6.36 -5.80
N GLU A 46 -13.66 -5.22 -6.33
CA GLU A 46 -14.44 -4.25 -7.09
C GLU A 46 -15.01 -4.86 -8.39
N TYR A 47 -14.28 -5.79 -9.03
CA TYR A 47 -14.76 -6.51 -10.20
C TYR A 47 -15.93 -7.46 -9.87
N GLU A 48 -15.84 -8.19 -8.76
CA GLU A 48 -16.94 -9.04 -8.30
C GLU A 48 -18.17 -8.22 -7.92
N GLU A 49 -17.98 -7.09 -7.19
CA GLU A 49 -19.06 -6.15 -6.88
C GLU A 49 -19.73 -5.61 -8.17
N ALA A 50 -18.94 -5.29 -9.19
CA ALA A 50 -19.45 -4.81 -10.47
C ALA A 50 -20.21 -5.89 -11.24
N LEU A 51 -19.73 -7.14 -11.25
CA LEU A 51 -20.45 -8.27 -11.86
C LEU A 51 -21.83 -8.48 -11.21
N GLU A 52 -21.91 -8.40 -9.88
CA GLU A 52 -23.20 -8.47 -9.18
C GLU A 52 -24.11 -7.30 -9.53
N LEU A 53 -23.56 -6.08 -9.61
CA LEU A 53 -24.32 -4.87 -9.94
C LEU A 53 -24.92 -4.91 -11.35
N TYR A 54 -24.20 -5.50 -12.31
CA TYR A 54 -24.60 -5.56 -13.73
C TYR A 54 -25.11 -6.96 -14.15
N ASP A 55 -25.65 -7.75 -13.24
CA ASP A 55 -26.25 -9.07 -13.53
C ASP A 55 -25.31 -10.00 -14.32
N ASN A 56 -24.01 -9.99 -14.02
CA ASN A 56 -22.92 -10.71 -14.69
C ASN A 56 -22.64 -10.25 -16.13
N ASP A 57 -22.99 -9.03 -16.49
CA ASP A 57 -22.51 -8.42 -17.74
C ASP A 57 -21.03 -8.04 -17.61
N ILE A 58 -20.16 -8.85 -18.24
CA ILE A 58 -18.71 -8.71 -18.18
C ILE A 58 -18.24 -7.38 -18.79
N GLU A 59 -18.87 -6.92 -19.86
CA GLU A 59 -18.47 -5.67 -20.52
C GLU A 59 -18.84 -4.46 -19.66
N ALA A 60 -20.01 -4.46 -19.05
CA ALA A 60 -20.41 -3.43 -18.11
C ALA A 60 -19.57 -3.45 -16.83
N ALA A 61 -19.24 -4.64 -16.31
CA ALA A 61 -18.39 -4.78 -15.14
C ALA A 61 -16.97 -4.25 -15.36
N LYS A 62 -16.43 -4.32 -16.58
CA LYS A 62 -15.08 -3.80 -16.94
C LYS A 62 -15.02 -2.29 -17.16
N LEU A 63 -16.10 -1.54 -17.05
CA LEU A 63 -16.06 -0.10 -17.19
C LEU A 63 -15.13 0.54 -16.14
N LEU A 64 -14.30 1.49 -16.59
CA LEU A 64 -13.23 2.10 -15.76
C LEU A 64 -13.78 2.80 -14.50
N GLU A 65 -15.01 3.28 -14.56
CA GLU A 65 -15.70 3.97 -13.46
C GLU A 65 -16.01 3.06 -12.26
N ASN A 66 -15.97 1.73 -12.45
CA ASN A 66 -16.22 0.76 -11.39
C ASN A 66 -15.00 0.60 -10.45
N TYR A 67 -13.84 1.10 -10.83
CA TYR A 67 -12.58 0.84 -10.13
C TYR A 67 -11.96 2.09 -9.56
N ARG A 68 -11.45 1.98 -8.34
CA ARG A 68 -10.67 3.05 -7.72
C ARG A 68 -9.34 3.27 -8.46
N PHE A 69 -8.70 2.19 -8.89
CA PHE A 69 -7.46 2.18 -9.64
C PHE A 69 -7.57 1.23 -10.82
N GLN A 70 -6.92 1.59 -11.93
CA GLN A 70 -6.87 0.75 -13.11
C GLN A 70 -5.71 -0.22 -13.02
N ILE A 71 -5.95 -1.50 -13.30
CA ILE A 71 -4.90 -2.50 -13.48
C ILE A 71 -4.99 -2.99 -14.93
N PRO A 72 -3.98 -2.68 -15.78
CA PRO A 72 -3.96 -3.14 -17.15
C PRO A 72 -3.94 -4.67 -17.27
N ASP A 73 -4.50 -5.20 -18.35
CA ASP A 73 -4.49 -6.63 -18.65
C ASP A 73 -3.04 -7.20 -18.59
N GLY A 74 -2.89 -8.34 -17.95
CA GLY A 74 -1.60 -8.96 -17.72
C GLY A 74 -0.77 -8.32 -16.60
N CYS A 75 -1.32 -7.34 -15.86
CA CYS A 75 -0.67 -6.71 -14.72
C CYS A 75 -1.37 -7.01 -13.39
N HIS A 76 -2.23 -8.02 -13.33
CA HIS A 76 -2.84 -8.47 -12.09
C HIS A 76 -1.84 -9.28 -11.24
N TRP A 77 -2.12 -9.38 -9.94
CA TRP A 77 -1.27 -10.19 -9.06
C TRP A 77 -1.17 -11.66 -9.48
N SER A 78 -2.25 -12.21 -10.03
CA SER A 78 -2.29 -13.56 -10.60
C SER A 78 -1.31 -13.75 -11.75
N ASP A 79 -1.09 -12.72 -12.59
CA ASP A 79 -0.13 -12.76 -13.69
C ASP A 79 1.32 -12.80 -13.18
N ILE A 80 1.61 -12.05 -12.11
CA ILE A 80 2.92 -12.11 -11.45
C ILE A 80 3.13 -13.48 -10.83
N ARG A 81 2.15 -13.99 -10.10
CA ARG A 81 2.22 -15.27 -9.41
C ARG A 81 2.42 -16.45 -10.37
N SER A 82 1.84 -16.38 -11.58
CA SER A 82 2.01 -17.40 -12.62
C SER A 82 3.37 -17.35 -13.34
N THR A 83 4.17 -16.31 -13.08
CA THR A 83 5.45 -16.09 -13.76
C THR A 83 6.56 -16.90 -13.07
N SER A 84 7.17 -17.87 -13.79
CA SER A 84 8.22 -18.75 -13.28
C SER A 84 9.65 -18.32 -13.59
N THR A 85 9.84 -17.43 -14.58
CA THR A 85 11.15 -16.98 -15.04
C THR A 85 11.13 -15.47 -15.26
N ASP A 86 12.25 -14.81 -14.97
CA ASP A 86 12.42 -13.36 -15.15
C ASP A 86 11.31 -12.51 -14.48
N ILE A 87 10.87 -12.99 -13.32
CA ILE A 87 9.79 -12.39 -12.54
C ILE A 87 10.07 -10.93 -12.17
N GLY A 88 11.35 -10.56 -11.96
CA GLY A 88 11.75 -9.18 -11.69
C GLY A 88 11.38 -8.22 -12.81
N SER A 89 11.62 -8.60 -14.07
CA SER A 89 11.21 -7.81 -15.24
C SER A 89 9.70 -7.70 -15.34
N LYS A 90 8.98 -8.78 -15.05
CA LYS A 90 7.51 -8.79 -15.06
C LYS A 90 6.95 -7.84 -13.99
N ILE A 91 7.46 -7.90 -12.75
CA ILE A 91 7.07 -6.99 -11.67
C ILE A 91 7.34 -5.54 -12.06
N GLN A 92 8.57 -5.23 -12.52
CA GLN A 92 8.94 -3.87 -12.91
C GLN A 92 8.01 -3.32 -13.99
N LYS A 93 7.72 -4.12 -15.02
CA LYS A 93 6.82 -3.74 -16.10
C LYS A 93 5.40 -3.47 -15.56
N SER A 94 4.84 -4.39 -14.78
CA SER A 94 3.49 -4.26 -14.24
C SER A 94 3.35 -3.03 -13.34
N LEU A 95 4.32 -2.76 -12.46
CA LEU A 95 4.32 -1.55 -11.61
C LEU A 95 4.31 -0.27 -12.44
N ARG A 96 5.09 -0.19 -13.53
CA ARG A 96 5.12 0.97 -14.42
C ARG A 96 3.83 1.12 -15.24
N GLU A 97 3.26 0.04 -15.71
CA GLU A 97 1.98 0.08 -16.44
C GLU A 97 0.82 0.51 -15.53
N ILE A 98 0.77 0.01 -14.29
CA ILE A 98 -0.21 0.44 -13.27
C ILE A 98 -0.02 1.93 -12.93
N GLU A 99 1.22 2.38 -12.73
CA GLU A 99 1.55 3.78 -12.47
C GLU A 99 1.10 4.69 -13.61
N ASN A 100 1.37 4.31 -14.86
CA ASN A 100 0.96 5.07 -16.05
C ASN A 100 -0.56 5.12 -16.21
N ALA A 101 -1.26 4.02 -15.97
CA ALA A 101 -2.73 3.96 -16.03
C ALA A 101 -3.40 4.83 -14.93
N ASN A 102 -2.65 5.15 -13.86
CA ASN A 102 -3.15 5.94 -12.72
C ASN A 102 -2.24 7.14 -12.42
N PHE A 103 -1.67 7.77 -13.44
CA PHE A 103 -0.59 8.74 -13.31
C PHE A 103 -0.88 9.86 -12.30
N GLU A 104 -2.08 10.42 -12.31
CA GLU A 104 -2.46 11.51 -11.39
C GLU A 104 -2.40 11.12 -9.90
N ARG A 105 -2.49 9.82 -9.58
CA ARG A 105 -2.59 9.32 -8.21
C ARG A 105 -1.39 8.49 -7.77
N LEU A 106 -0.73 7.80 -8.70
CA LEU A 106 0.32 6.83 -8.40
C LEU A 106 1.71 7.20 -8.93
N ASN A 107 1.89 8.37 -9.53
CA ASN A 107 3.19 8.79 -10.04
C ASN A 107 4.25 8.78 -8.92
N GLY A 108 5.32 7.97 -9.10
CA GLY A 108 6.42 7.82 -8.15
C GLY A 108 6.14 6.93 -6.93
N VAL A 109 4.91 6.42 -6.76
CA VAL A 109 4.52 5.64 -5.57
C VAL A 109 5.29 4.31 -5.47
N PHE A 110 5.59 3.66 -6.59
CA PHE A 110 6.31 2.37 -6.59
C PHE A 110 7.84 2.51 -6.49
N GLY A 111 8.35 3.75 -6.47
CA GLY A 111 9.78 4.00 -6.32
C GLY A 111 10.63 3.49 -7.48
N ASP A 112 11.92 3.24 -7.20
CA ASP A 112 12.96 2.96 -8.19
C ASP A 112 13.73 1.66 -7.89
N ALA A 113 13.14 0.72 -7.20
CA ALA A 113 13.78 -0.54 -6.86
C ALA A 113 14.29 -1.28 -8.12
N GLN A 114 15.48 -1.84 -8.01
CA GLN A 114 16.15 -2.55 -9.11
C GLN A 114 15.66 -4.00 -9.24
N TRP A 115 14.42 -4.18 -9.65
CA TRP A 115 13.74 -5.48 -9.73
C TRP A 115 14.47 -6.51 -10.61
N THR A 116 15.22 -6.05 -11.62
CA THR A 116 15.94 -6.91 -12.57
C THR A 116 17.37 -7.24 -12.11
N ASN A 117 17.83 -6.67 -11.01
CA ASN A 117 19.19 -6.91 -10.51
C ASN A 117 19.24 -8.21 -9.69
N LYS A 118 19.50 -9.33 -10.38
CA LYS A 118 19.56 -10.67 -9.78
C LYS A 118 20.68 -10.87 -8.75
N ARG A 119 21.62 -9.91 -8.64
CA ARG A 119 22.65 -9.92 -7.59
C ARG A 119 22.08 -9.45 -6.25
N ILE A 120 21.12 -8.52 -6.27
CA ILE A 120 20.43 -8.03 -5.08
C ILE A 120 19.32 -9.02 -4.72
N LEU A 121 18.50 -9.41 -5.71
CA LEU A 121 17.32 -10.25 -5.47
C LEU A 121 17.12 -11.23 -6.63
N SER A 122 17.32 -12.52 -6.37
CA SER A 122 17.17 -13.57 -7.39
C SER A 122 15.69 -13.85 -7.71
N ASP A 123 15.42 -14.42 -8.90
CA ASP A 123 14.07 -14.83 -9.28
C ASP A 123 13.44 -15.78 -8.26
N ALA A 124 14.20 -16.73 -7.73
CA ALA A 124 13.70 -17.67 -6.71
C ALA A 124 13.18 -16.94 -5.47
N LYS A 125 13.87 -15.92 -5.02
CA LYS A 125 13.48 -15.13 -3.84
C LYS A 125 12.31 -14.20 -4.10
N LEU A 126 12.21 -13.65 -5.31
CA LEU A 126 11.03 -12.91 -5.74
C LEU A 126 9.80 -13.82 -5.78
N ILE A 127 9.95 -15.05 -6.28
CA ILE A 127 8.88 -16.05 -6.26
C ILE A 127 8.47 -16.38 -4.83
N ASP A 128 9.43 -16.67 -3.93
CA ASP A 128 9.17 -16.95 -2.52
C ASP A 128 8.37 -15.78 -1.86
N LEU A 129 8.77 -14.53 -2.14
CA LEU A 129 8.11 -13.34 -1.62
C LEU A 129 6.68 -13.19 -2.17
N VAL A 130 6.50 -13.38 -3.47
CA VAL A 130 5.17 -13.35 -4.12
C VAL A 130 4.28 -14.44 -3.56
N GLU A 131 4.76 -15.67 -3.37
CA GLU A 131 3.99 -16.75 -2.76
C GLU A 131 3.66 -16.44 -1.29
N GLN A 132 4.60 -15.88 -0.53
CA GLN A 132 4.33 -15.46 0.85
C GLN A 132 3.23 -14.39 0.90
N LEU A 133 3.27 -13.39 0.00
CA LEU A 133 2.25 -12.35 -0.12
C LEU A 133 0.93 -12.86 -0.73
N SER A 134 0.93 -14.01 -1.40
CA SER A 134 -0.29 -14.64 -1.93
C SER A 134 -1.08 -15.43 -0.86
N GLY A 135 -0.51 -15.64 0.31
CA GLY A 135 -1.12 -16.40 1.40
C GLY A 135 -2.34 -15.73 2.06
N THR A 136 -2.59 -14.46 1.77
CA THR A 136 -3.70 -13.68 2.36
C THR A 136 -4.30 -12.75 1.31
N ILE A 137 -5.62 -12.60 1.34
CA ILE A 137 -6.35 -11.62 0.52
C ILE A 137 -6.39 -10.30 1.28
N LEU A 138 -5.88 -9.24 0.66
CA LEU A 138 -5.83 -7.89 1.20
C LEU A 138 -6.96 -6.99 0.63
N SER A 139 -8.17 -7.52 0.46
CA SER A 139 -9.34 -6.76 0.00
C SER A 139 -9.85 -5.80 1.08
N LYS A 140 -10.76 -4.86 0.72
CA LYS A 140 -11.38 -3.91 1.67
C LYS A 140 -12.19 -4.62 2.75
N GLU A 141 -12.85 -5.72 2.38
CA GLU A 141 -13.62 -6.55 3.30
C GLU A 141 -12.72 -7.21 4.36
N ASN A 142 -11.58 -7.77 3.95
CA ASN A 142 -10.67 -8.47 4.86
C ASN A 142 -9.80 -7.53 5.71
N VAL A 143 -9.36 -6.41 5.13
CA VAL A 143 -8.43 -5.46 5.75
C VAL A 143 -8.89 -4.03 5.45
N SER A 144 -9.32 -3.32 6.48
CA SER A 144 -9.70 -1.91 6.33
C SER A 144 -8.51 -1.04 5.91
N ASP A 145 -8.78 0.10 5.27
CA ASP A 145 -7.75 1.07 4.89
C ASP A 145 -6.95 1.56 6.11
N ASP A 146 -7.59 1.73 7.28
CA ASP A 146 -6.91 2.10 8.52
C ASP A 146 -5.98 1.00 9.04
N SER A 147 -6.43 -0.26 8.99
CA SER A 147 -5.59 -1.41 9.35
C SER A 147 -4.40 -1.57 8.41
N MET A 148 -4.61 -1.36 7.10
CA MET A 148 -3.53 -1.42 6.12
C MET A 148 -2.50 -0.31 6.36
N GLY A 149 -2.94 0.93 6.60
CA GLY A 149 -2.08 2.03 6.99
C GLY A 149 -1.27 1.72 8.25
N ALA A 150 -1.92 1.16 9.29
CA ALA A 150 -1.23 0.71 10.50
C ALA A 150 -0.17 -0.37 10.24
N GLY A 151 -0.44 -1.29 9.30
CA GLY A 151 0.53 -2.31 8.88
C GLY A 151 1.77 -1.72 8.20
N PHE A 152 1.59 -0.72 7.33
CA PHE A 152 2.72 0.01 6.75
C PHE A 152 3.56 0.74 7.81
N GLU A 153 2.90 1.44 8.74
CA GLU A 153 3.57 2.12 9.84
C GLU A 153 4.34 1.14 10.74
N PHE A 154 3.77 -0.03 11.01
CA PHE A 154 4.43 -1.09 11.76
C PHE A 154 5.73 -1.52 11.08
N LEU A 155 5.73 -1.74 9.75
CA LEU A 155 6.94 -2.06 8.98
C LEU A 155 7.99 -0.95 9.05
N VAL A 156 7.57 0.31 8.92
CA VAL A 156 8.50 1.45 9.02
C VAL A 156 9.20 1.45 10.36
N LYS A 157 8.47 1.19 11.46
CA LYS A 157 9.04 1.10 12.81
C LYS A 157 10.00 -0.08 12.97
N ASP A 158 9.62 -1.27 12.48
CA ASP A 158 10.43 -2.48 12.58
C ASP A 158 11.77 -2.29 11.87
N PHE A 159 11.76 -1.71 10.68
CA PHE A 159 12.99 -1.41 9.94
C PHE A 159 13.83 -0.27 10.55
N ALA A 160 13.22 0.69 11.23
CA ALA A 160 13.96 1.75 11.92
C ALA A 160 14.75 1.18 13.12
N GLN A 161 14.21 0.19 13.82
CA GLN A 161 14.91 -0.51 14.91
C GLN A 161 16.16 -1.26 14.42
N ASP A 162 16.06 -1.90 13.25
CA ASP A 162 17.17 -2.63 12.64
C ASP A 162 18.37 -1.72 12.26
N THR A 163 18.13 -0.44 11.96
CA THR A 163 19.17 0.54 11.57
C THR A 163 19.79 1.28 12.76
N GLY A 164 19.42 0.93 14.01
CA GLY A 164 19.95 1.58 15.22
C GLY A 164 19.46 3.00 15.46
N HIS A 165 18.56 3.52 14.61
CA HIS A 165 17.82 4.75 14.89
C HIS A 165 16.65 4.44 15.81
N THR A 166 16.47 5.24 16.86
CA THR A 166 15.34 5.07 17.76
C THR A 166 14.05 5.31 16.97
N ALA A 167 13.23 4.27 16.84
CA ALA A 167 11.95 4.34 16.12
C ALA A 167 11.01 5.45 16.65
N ALA A 168 11.32 5.96 17.84
CA ALA A 168 10.61 7.08 18.47
C ALA A 168 10.79 8.41 17.72
N ASP A 169 11.86 8.58 16.96
CA ASP A 169 12.18 9.87 16.32
C ASP A 169 11.39 10.12 15.02
N PHE A 170 10.67 9.10 14.51
CA PHE A 170 10.00 9.18 13.20
C PHE A 170 8.49 8.94 13.23
N TYR A 171 7.89 8.75 14.40
CA TYR A 171 6.50 8.35 14.48
C TYR A 171 5.72 9.02 15.62
N THR A 172 4.69 9.77 15.26
CA THR A 172 3.75 10.31 16.24
C THR A 172 2.75 9.24 16.67
N ASN A 173 2.60 9.06 17.99
CA ASN A 173 1.64 8.10 18.55
C ASN A 173 0.22 8.40 18.06
N ARG A 174 -0.49 7.38 17.57
CA ARG A 174 -1.86 7.51 17.03
C ARG A 174 -2.82 8.14 18.02
N THR A 175 -2.72 7.79 19.32
CA THR A 175 -3.56 8.39 20.35
C THR A 175 -3.32 9.90 20.50
N VAL A 176 -2.07 10.36 20.30
CA VAL A 176 -1.74 11.79 20.30
C VAL A 176 -2.34 12.47 19.07
N ILE A 177 -2.24 11.83 17.89
CA ILE A 177 -2.87 12.34 16.68
C ILE A 177 -4.37 12.46 16.86
N ASP A 178 -5.03 11.42 17.37
CA ASP A 178 -6.47 11.41 17.61
C ASP A 178 -6.89 12.53 18.57
N LEU A 179 -6.13 12.76 19.65
CA LEU A 179 -6.36 13.86 20.59
C LEU A 179 -6.23 15.24 19.90
N VAL A 180 -5.18 15.42 19.11
CA VAL A 180 -4.98 16.70 18.39
C VAL A 180 -6.10 16.95 17.39
N LEU A 181 -6.56 15.92 16.68
CA LEU A 181 -7.68 16.03 15.73
C LEU A 181 -9.01 16.34 16.42
N GLU A 182 -9.26 15.76 17.60
CA GLU A 182 -10.46 16.11 18.40
C GLU A 182 -10.41 17.56 18.89
N LEU A 183 -9.22 18.07 19.23
CA LEU A 183 -9.05 19.46 19.69
C LEU A 183 -9.10 20.46 18.53
N ALA A 184 -8.53 20.12 17.38
CA ALA A 184 -8.48 20.98 16.20
C ALA A 184 -9.82 20.98 15.43
N ASP A 185 -10.60 19.91 15.56
CA ASP A 185 -11.89 19.66 14.87
C ASP A 185 -11.91 20.11 13.41
N PRO A 186 -11.06 19.53 12.54
CA PRO A 186 -10.97 19.93 11.15
C PRO A 186 -12.33 19.79 10.45
N GLN A 187 -12.63 20.72 9.53
CA GLN A 187 -13.89 20.75 8.81
C GLN A 187 -13.71 20.43 7.33
N PRO A 188 -14.78 19.93 6.63
CA PRO A 188 -14.76 19.71 5.19
C PRO A 188 -14.30 20.96 4.42
N GLY A 189 -13.38 20.75 3.44
CA GLY A 189 -12.88 21.83 2.58
C GLY A 189 -11.72 22.63 3.16
N GLU A 190 -11.32 22.40 4.40
CA GLU A 190 -10.16 23.05 5.02
C GLU A 190 -8.84 22.54 4.42
N SER A 191 -7.78 23.31 4.68
CA SER A 191 -6.41 22.97 4.33
C SER A 191 -5.64 22.57 5.58
N ILE A 192 -5.00 21.43 5.51
CA ILE A 192 -4.16 20.88 6.59
C ILE A 192 -2.72 20.86 6.09
N TYR A 193 -1.82 21.42 6.85
CA TYR A 193 -0.38 21.42 6.56
C TYR A 193 0.40 20.79 7.72
N ASP A 194 1.17 19.77 7.40
CA ASP A 194 2.09 19.12 8.33
C ASP A 194 3.54 19.39 7.89
N PRO A 195 4.28 20.27 8.61
CA PRO A 195 5.63 20.66 8.22
C PRO A 195 6.71 19.61 8.50
N ALA A 196 6.38 18.51 9.17
CA ALA A 196 7.27 17.41 9.51
C ALA A 196 6.49 16.09 9.43
N CYS A 197 5.89 15.84 8.26
CA CYS A 197 4.82 14.84 8.10
C CYS A 197 5.29 13.39 8.22
N GLY A 198 6.59 13.12 8.16
CA GLY A 198 7.09 11.75 8.17
C GLY A 198 6.42 10.91 7.09
N SER A 199 5.78 9.82 7.49
CA SER A 199 4.99 8.94 6.60
C SER A 199 3.59 9.49 6.25
N GLY A 200 3.24 10.70 6.65
CA GLY A 200 1.92 11.29 6.40
C GLY A 200 0.81 10.82 7.35
N GLY A 201 1.16 10.21 8.47
CA GLY A 201 0.21 9.63 9.41
C GLY A 201 -0.83 10.62 9.92
N PHE A 202 -0.44 11.86 10.20
CA PHE A 202 -1.35 12.92 10.63
C PHE A 202 -2.34 13.32 9.53
N LEU A 203 -1.84 13.47 8.31
CA LEU A 203 -2.66 13.85 7.14
C LEU A 203 -3.69 12.75 6.81
N LEU A 204 -3.26 11.49 6.81
CA LEU A 204 -4.16 10.36 6.61
C LEU A 204 -5.23 10.28 7.70
N LYS A 205 -4.84 10.42 8.97
CA LYS A 205 -5.77 10.39 10.11
C LYS A 205 -6.78 11.54 10.06
N THR A 206 -6.42 12.71 9.53
CA THR A 206 -7.37 13.82 9.34
C THR A 206 -8.49 13.43 8.38
N ALA A 207 -8.17 12.83 7.25
CA ALA A 207 -9.17 12.36 6.31
C ALA A 207 -10.08 11.26 6.91
N LEU A 208 -9.47 10.29 7.62
CA LEU A 208 -10.21 9.23 8.32
C LEU A 208 -11.09 9.77 9.45
N PHE A 209 -10.63 10.78 10.16
CA PHE A 209 -11.40 11.45 11.23
C PHE A 209 -12.72 12.04 10.69
N LEU A 210 -12.67 12.77 9.59
CA LEU A 210 -13.88 13.28 8.94
C LEU A 210 -14.77 12.16 8.40
N LYS A 211 -14.18 11.17 7.73
CA LYS A 211 -14.89 9.99 7.21
C LYS A 211 -15.65 9.28 8.33
N ASN A 212 -15.01 9.03 9.48
CA ASN A 212 -15.61 8.35 10.61
C ASN A 212 -16.72 9.17 11.30
N LYS A 213 -16.66 10.50 11.21
CA LYS A 213 -17.74 11.41 11.65
C LYS A 213 -18.85 11.58 10.60
N GLY A 214 -18.81 10.85 9.49
CA GLY A 214 -19.81 10.95 8.41
C GLY A 214 -19.74 12.27 7.63
N LYS A 215 -18.62 13.01 7.75
CA LYS A 215 -18.41 14.29 7.06
C LYS A 215 -17.72 14.08 5.71
N GLU A 216 -17.90 15.03 4.78
CA GLU A 216 -17.17 15.03 3.49
C GLU A 216 -15.68 15.28 3.74
N TYR A 217 -14.83 14.37 3.25
CA TYR A 217 -13.37 14.41 3.45
C TYR A 217 -12.57 14.53 2.16
N ARG A 218 -13.22 14.30 0.99
CA ARG A 218 -12.53 14.27 -0.31
C ARG A 218 -12.11 15.65 -0.80
N ASN A 219 -12.73 16.71 -0.26
CA ASN A 219 -12.41 18.11 -0.57
C ASN A 219 -11.37 18.72 0.39
N LEU A 220 -10.81 17.95 1.32
CA LEU A 220 -9.66 18.37 2.12
C LEU A 220 -8.45 18.64 1.22
N LYS A 221 -7.71 19.67 1.56
CA LYS A 221 -6.42 19.97 0.94
C LYS A 221 -5.32 19.59 1.92
N LEU A 222 -4.63 18.50 1.64
CA LEU A 222 -3.60 17.95 2.51
C LEU A 222 -2.21 18.29 1.96
N PHE A 223 -1.38 18.93 2.77
CA PHE A 223 -0.02 19.32 2.42
C PHE A 223 0.94 18.76 3.47
N GLY A 224 1.99 18.08 3.03
CA GLY A 224 3.04 17.55 3.87
C GLY A 224 4.41 18.02 3.41
N GLN A 225 5.30 18.26 4.36
CA GLN A 225 6.72 18.50 4.11
C GLN A 225 7.53 17.55 4.99
N GLU A 226 8.59 16.99 4.42
CA GLU A 226 9.58 16.15 5.12
C GLU A 226 10.96 16.45 4.56
N LEU A 227 12.05 16.13 5.32
CA LEU A 227 13.44 16.34 4.92
C LEU A 227 13.93 15.27 3.94
#